data_dda0a2380e85bdca2e55c4665a115879
#
_entry.id   dda0a2380e85bdca2e55c4665a115879
#
_cell.length_a   1.000
_cell.length_b   1.000
_cell.length_c   1.000
_cell.angle_alpha   90.00
_cell.angle_beta   90.00
_cell.angle_gamma   90.00
#
_symmetry.space_group_name_H-M   'P 1'
#
loop_
_entity.id
_entity.type
_entity.pdbx_description
1 polymer ?
#
loop_
_entity_poly.entity_id
_entity_poly.type
_entity_poly.pdbx_seq_one_letter_code
_entity_poly.pdbx_strand_id
1 'polypeptide(L)'
;LPTEAWAWLQAETARRTAQGLEPPLFLDVRMEIESLYVGRPPGVVHLAWYEYPDLTADPKTFAAAVEQEAGDKKRPVLLICRSGKRTQDAGAALEAAGFADVSHVVHGFEGDLNDDFKRSSLNGWRFDGLPWEQM
;
A
#
# COMPACT_ATOMS: atom_id res chain seq x y z
N LEU A 1 -9.31 -0.22 7.76
CA LEU A 1 -8.79 0.92 8.50
C LEU A 1 -7.30 0.72 8.79
N PRO A 2 -6.52 1.80 8.95
CA PRO A 2 -5.08 1.68 9.15
C PRO A 2 -4.68 0.83 10.37
N THR A 3 -5.34 1.01 11.51
CA THR A 3 -5.04 0.23 12.72
C THR A 3 -5.32 -1.25 12.53
N GLU A 4 -6.39 -1.59 11.84
CA GLU A 4 -6.73 -2.98 11.51
C GLU A 4 -5.72 -3.58 10.54
N ALA A 5 -5.33 -2.80 9.52
CA ALA A 5 -4.34 -3.23 8.54
C ALA A 5 -2.98 -3.50 9.18
N TRP A 6 -2.55 -2.62 10.09
CA TRP A 6 -1.29 -2.79 10.82
C TRP A 6 -1.33 -4.06 11.69
N ALA A 7 -2.41 -4.26 12.43
CA ALA A 7 -2.57 -5.45 13.27
C ALA A 7 -2.57 -6.73 12.43
N TRP A 8 -3.29 -6.72 11.31
CA TRP A 8 -3.33 -7.83 10.38
C TRP A 8 -1.94 -8.14 9.81
N LEU A 9 -1.22 -7.10 9.39
CA LEU A 9 0.12 -7.24 8.82
C LEU A 9 1.09 -7.88 9.83
N GLN A 10 1.04 -7.45 11.08
CA GLN A 10 1.89 -8.00 12.13
C GLN A 10 1.55 -9.47 12.40
N ALA A 11 0.27 -9.79 12.54
CA ALA A 11 -0.18 -11.16 12.81
C ALA A 11 0.14 -12.10 11.63
N GLU A 12 -0.13 -11.68 10.40
CA GLU A 12 0.15 -12.50 9.22
C GLU A 12 1.64 -12.68 8.98
N THR A 13 2.45 -11.65 9.26
CA THR A 13 3.90 -11.76 9.16
C THR A 13 4.41 -12.83 10.11
N ALA A 14 3.96 -12.81 11.37
CA ALA A 14 4.36 -13.81 12.36
C ALA A 14 3.91 -15.21 11.97
N ARG A 15 2.65 -15.37 11.55
CA ARG A 15 2.08 -16.66 11.16
C ARG A 15 2.81 -17.27 9.97
N ARG A 16 3.03 -16.46 8.92
CA ARG A 16 3.69 -16.93 7.71
C ARG A 16 5.16 -17.25 7.93
N THR A 17 5.86 -16.40 8.69
CA THR A 17 7.26 -16.63 9.03
C THR A 17 7.44 -17.94 9.80
N ALA A 18 6.53 -18.25 10.73
CA ALA A 18 6.55 -19.50 11.49
C ALA A 18 6.37 -20.73 10.58
N GLN A 19 5.75 -20.57 9.41
CA GLN A 19 5.56 -21.64 8.42
C GLN A 19 6.65 -21.64 7.34
N GLY A 20 7.67 -20.80 7.45
CA GLY A 20 8.71 -20.69 6.43
C GLY A 20 8.26 -19.97 5.16
N LEU A 21 7.16 -19.22 5.21
CA LEU A 21 6.63 -18.48 4.08
C LEU A 21 7.03 -17.00 4.17
N GLU A 22 7.10 -16.34 3.01
CA GLU A 22 7.34 -14.91 2.94
C GLU A 22 6.20 -14.14 3.62
N PRO A 23 6.51 -13.01 4.30
CA PRO A 23 5.46 -12.17 4.88
C PRO A 23 4.57 -11.59 3.79
N PRO A 24 3.38 -11.04 4.16
CA PRO A 24 2.58 -10.32 3.18
C PRO A 24 3.41 -9.22 2.52
N LEU A 25 3.18 -9.00 1.23
CA LEU A 25 3.85 -7.93 0.49
C LEU A 25 3.10 -6.62 0.77
N PHE A 26 3.76 -5.68 1.43
CA PHE A 26 3.19 -4.38 1.74
C PHE A 26 3.71 -3.37 0.72
N LEU A 27 2.82 -2.90 -0.17
CA LEU A 27 3.17 -2.04 -1.30
C LEU A 27 2.68 -0.61 -1.11
N ASP A 28 3.59 0.34 -1.26
CA ASP A 28 3.26 1.75 -1.40
C ASP A 28 3.14 2.05 -2.90
N VAL A 29 1.92 2.35 -3.34
CA VAL A 29 1.64 2.58 -4.77
C VAL A 29 1.61 4.06 -5.15
N ARG A 30 2.04 4.94 -4.22
CA ARG A 30 2.15 6.37 -4.48
C ARG A 30 3.32 6.68 -5.40
N MET A 31 3.41 7.94 -5.81
CA MET A 31 4.60 8.41 -6.53
C MET A 31 5.83 8.36 -5.62
N GLU A 32 7.00 8.22 -6.21
CA GLU A 32 8.25 8.12 -5.46
C GLU A 32 8.45 9.30 -4.51
N ILE A 33 8.15 10.52 -4.97
CA ILE A 33 8.32 11.72 -4.16
C ILE A 33 7.45 11.70 -2.90
N GLU A 34 6.25 11.11 -2.97
CA GLU A 34 5.40 10.97 -1.80
C GLU A 34 6.02 10.01 -0.79
N SER A 35 6.53 8.87 -1.27
CA SER A 35 7.15 7.87 -0.39
C SER A 35 8.38 8.42 0.32
N LEU A 36 9.20 9.19 -0.38
CA LEU A 36 10.45 9.72 0.14
C LEU A 36 10.24 10.93 1.06
N TYR A 37 9.50 11.93 0.62
CA TYR A 37 9.41 13.22 1.31
C TYR A 37 8.21 13.37 2.25
N VAL A 38 7.07 12.80 1.90
CA VAL A 38 5.91 12.81 2.81
C VAL A 38 6.08 11.77 3.91
N GLY A 39 6.72 10.68 3.59
CA GLY A 39 6.96 9.57 4.50
C GLY A 39 6.25 8.31 4.06
N ARG A 40 6.54 7.20 4.74
CA ARG A 40 6.00 5.89 4.42
C ARG A 40 5.94 5.01 5.67
N PRO A 41 5.06 4.00 5.70
CA PRO A 41 5.12 3.00 6.75
C PRO A 41 6.42 2.20 6.68
N PRO A 42 6.93 1.67 7.80
CA PRO A 42 8.10 0.81 7.74
C PRO A 42 7.80 -0.50 7.00
N GLY A 43 8.79 -1.01 6.28
CA GLY A 43 8.70 -2.30 5.59
C GLY A 43 7.94 -2.29 4.27
N VAL A 44 7.50 -1.13 3.78
CA VAL A 44 6.87 -1.08 2.47
C VAL A 44 7.89 -1.22 1.34
N VAL A 45 7.44 -1.83 0.26
CA VAL A 45 8.12 -1.84 -1.04
C VAL A 45 7.40 -0.82 -1.91
N HIS A 46 8.15 0.05 -2.56
CA HIS A 46 7.56 1.07 -3.43
C HIS A 46 7.42 0.56 -4.86
N LEU A 47 6.18 0.50 -5.35
CA LEU A 47 5.84 0.23 -6.75
C LEU A 47 4.69 1.15 -7.13
N ALA A 48 4.99 2.22 -7.85
CA ALA A 48 4.02 3.26 -8.17
C ALA A 48 2.91 2.76 -9.10
N TRP A 49 1.66 3.10 -8.80
CA TRP A 49 0.54 2.89 -9.71
C TRP A 49 0.66 3.79 -10.94
N TYR A 50 1.09 5.04 -10.73
CA TYR A 50 1.53 5.96 -11.77
C TYR A 50 2.62 6.87 -11.23
N GLU A 51 3.36 7.53 -12.12
CA GLU A 51 4.44 8.43 -11.73
C GLU A 51 4.33 9.78 -12.44
N TYR A 52 4.88 10.81 -11.79
CA TYR A 52 5.05 12.12 -12.42
C TYR A 52 6.11 12.03 -13.52
N PRO A 53 5.97 12.73 -14.66
CA PRO A 53 4.93 13.75 -14.94
C PRO A 53 3.68 13.22 -15.64
N ASP A 54 3.69 12.00 -16.09
CA ASP A 54 2.63 11.47 -16.95
C ASP A 54 1.33 11.20 -16.20
N LEU A 55 1.42 10.67 -15.01
CA LEU A 55 0.28 10.32 -14.15
C LEU A 55 -0.73 9.39 -14.81
N THR A 56 -0.25 8.55 -15.75
CA THR A 56 -1.07 7.57 -16.45
C THR A 56 -0.73 6.18 -15.97
N ALA A 57 -1.73 5.47 -15.46
CA ALA A 57 -1.55 4.10 -14.98
C ALA A 57 -1.51 3.11 -16.14
N ASP A 58 -0.67 2.09 -16.00
CA ASP A 58 -0.63 0.94 -16.90
C ASP A 58 -0.88 -0.32 -16.05
N PRO A 59 -2.13 -0.81 -15.98
CA PRO A 59 -2.47 -1.92 -15.11
C PRO A 59 -1.68 -3.19 -15.37
N LYS A 60 -1.39 -3.51 -16.63
CA LYS A 60 -0.65 -4.73 -16.96
C LYS A 60 0.82 -4.66 -16.54
N THR A 61 1.46 -3.53 -16.80
CA THR A 61 2.85 -3.30 -16.37
C THR A 61 2.96 -3.32 -14.84
N PHE A 62 2.01 -2.68 -14.16
CA PHE A 62 1.95 -2.68 -12.71
C PHE A 62 1.81 -4.09 -12.16
N ALA A 63 0.84 -4.86 -12.66
CA ALA A 63 0.61 -6.23 -12.20
C ALA A 63 1.83 -7.13 -12.43
N ALA A 64 2.52 -6.98 -13.56
CA ALA A 64 3.73 -7.73 -13.84
C ALA A 64 4.85 -7.40 -12.86
N ALA A 65 5.03 -6.12 -12.52
CA ALA A 65 6.01 -5.69 -11.54
C ALA A 65 5.71 -6.25 -10.14
N VAL A 66 4.44 -6.25 -9.74
CA VAL A 66 4.01 -6.81 -8.47
C VAL A 66 4.25 -8.32 -8.43
N GLU A 67 3.95 -9.02 -9.52
CA GLU A 67 4.20 -10.47 -9.60
C GLU A 67 5.68 -10.79 -9.44
N GLN A 68 6.55 -10.01 -10.08
CA GLN A 68 7.99 -10.19 -9.95
C GLN A 68 8.46 -9.97 -8.51
N GLU A 69 7.92 -8.96 -7.83
CA GLU A 69 8.26 -8.67 -6.45
C GLU A 69 7.71 -9.72 -5.48
N ALA A 70 6.47 -10.16 -5.70
CA ALA A 70 5.81 -11.13 -4.84
C ALA A 70 6.36 -12.55 -4.99
N GLY A 71 6.76 -12.92 -6.18
CA GLY A 71 7.21 -14.26 -6.52
C GLY A 71 6.08 -15.27 -6.72
N ASP A 72 4.93 -15.08 -6.09
CA ASP A 72 3.79 -15.98 -6.17
C ASP A 72 2.51 -15.17 -6.01
N LYS A 73 1.53 -15.41 -6.89
CA LYS A 73 0.23 -14.71 -6.82
C LYS A 73 -0.63 -15.13 -5.63
N LYS A 74 -0.23 -16.17 -4.89
CA LYS A 74 -0.87 -16.57 -3.64
C LYS A 74 -0.39 -15.78 -2.44
N ARG A 75 0.75 -15.09 -2.55
CA ARG A 75 1.27 -14.25 -1.48
C ARG A 75 0.32 -13.09 -1.25
N PRO A 76 -0.12 -12.86 0.02
CA PRO A 76 -1.01 -11.74 0.31
C PRO A 76 -0.34 -10.41 -0.01
N VAL A 77 -1.12 -9.49 -0.58
CA VAL A 77 -0.66 -8.14 -0.92
C VAL A 77 -1.53 -7.11 -0.22
N LEU A 78 -0.88 -6.20 0.50
CA LEU A 78 -1.54 -5.07 1.14
C LEU A 78 -1.06 -3.79 0.46
N LEU A 79 -1.98 -2.97 -0.02
CA LEU A 79 -1.69 -1.75 -0.77
C LEU A 79 -1.98 -0.53 0.08
N ILE A 80 -1.12 0.49 -0.01
CA ILE A 80 -1.36 1.79 0.60
C ILE A 80 -1.11 2.90 -0.40
N CYS A 81 -1.95 3.94 -0.37
CA CYS A 81 -1.74 5.18 -1.12
C CYS A 81 -2.01 6.37 -0.21
N ARG A 82 -2.27 7.55 -0.78
CA ARG A 82 -2.46 8.77 0.04
C ARG A 82 -3.77 8.74 0.82
N SER A 83 -4.88 8.44 0.15
CA SER A 83 -6.23 8.53 0.75
C SER A 83 -7.11 7.31 0.50
N GLY A 84 -6.60 6.30 -0.23
CA GLY A 84 -7.34 5.09 -0.55
C GLY A 84 -7.96 5.04 -1.94
N LYS A 85 -7.74 6.04 -2.79
CA LYS A 85 -8.30 6.05 -4.15
C LYS A 85 -7.48 5.23 -5.14
N ARG A 86 -6.17 5.46 -5.21
CA ARG A 86 -5.30 4.75 -6.15
C ARG A 86 -5.25 3.26 -5.87
N THR A 87 -5.36 2.87 -4.61
CA THR A 87 -5.35 1.46 -4.21
C THR A 87 -6.58 0.70 -4.67
N GLN A 88 -7.72 1.36 -4.86
CA GLN A 88 -8.91 0.70 -5.43
C GLN A 88 -8.65 0.22 -6.84
N ASP A 89 -8.09 1.09 -7.68
CA ASP A 89 -7.77 0.74 -9.07
C ASP A 89 -6.61 -0.25 -9.16
N ALA A 90 -5.57 -0.03 -8.36
CA ALA A 90 -4.42 -0.93 -8.32
C ALA A 90 -4.83 -2.33 -7.83
N GLY A 91 -5.67 -2.39 -6.80
CA GLY A 91 -6.20 -3.66 -6.29
C GLY A 91 -7.02 -4.41 -7.32
N ALA A 92 -7.88 -3.69 -8.03
CA ALA A 92 -8.68 -4.29 -9.11
C ALA A 92 -7.80 -4.87 -10.22
N ALA A 93 -6.71 -4.17 -10.57
CA ALA A 93 -5.76 -4.65 -11.56
C ALA A 93 -5.08 -5.93 -11.12
N LEU A 94 -4.69 -6.04 -9.84
CA LEU A 94 -4.06 -7.25 -9.30
C LEU A 94 -5.05 -8.41 -9.26
N GLU A 95 -6.28 -8.17 -8.84
CA GLU A 95 -7.31 -9.22 -8.84
C GLU A 95 -7.57 -9.73 -10.26
N ALA A 96 -7.67 -8.83 -11.23
CA ALA A 96 -7.84 -9.21 -12.64
C ALA A 96 -6.65 -10.01 -13.17
N ALA A 97 -5.45 -9.79 -12.62
CA ALA A 97 -4.25 -10.53 -12.99
C ALA A 97 -4.12 -11.88 -12.26
N GLY A 98 -5.05 -12.22 -11.37
CA GLY A 98 -5.09 -13.52 -10.70
C GLY A 98 -4.49 -13.57 -9.30
N PHE A 99 -4.20 -12.43 -8.68
CA PHE A 99 -3.74 -12.42 -7.29
C PHE A 99 -4.86 -12.86 -6.36
N ALA A 100 -4.55 -13.78 -5.45
CA ALA A 100 -5.55 -14.47 -4.64
C ALA A 100 -6.01 -13.66 -3.43
N ASP A 101 -5.16 -12.80 -2.88
CA ASP A 101 -5.44 -12.09 -1.62
C ASP A 101 -4.89 -10.67 -1.70
N VAL A 102 -5.76 -9.72 -2.05
CA VAL A 102 -5.40 -8.31 -2.20
C VAL A 102 -6.27 -7.48 -1.28
N SER A 103 -5.62 -6.68 -0.44
CA SER A 103 -6.28 -5.76 0.48
C SER A 103 -5.66 -4.38 0.37
N HIS A 104 -6.35 -3.35 0.85
CA HIS A 104 -5.76 -2.02 0.88
C HIS A 104 -6.10 -1.29 2.19
N VAL A 105 -5.27 -0.31 2.52
CA VAL A 105 -5.46 0.50 3.72
C VAL A 105 -6.48 1.59 3.41
N VAL A 106 -7.67 1.47 3.98
CA VAL A 106 -8.71 2.49 3.87
C VAL A 106 -8.19 3.77 4.52
N HIS A 107 -8.43 4.91 3.89
CA HIS A 107 -7.92 6.25 4.22
C HIS A 107 -6.43 6.44 3.92
N GLY A 108 -5.68 5.39 3.64
CA GLY A 108 -4.29 5.50 3.21
C GLY A 108 -3.34 6.08 4.24
N PHE A 109 -2.26 6.66 3.75
CA PHE A 109 -1.20 7.19 4.61
C PHE A 109 -1.54 8.54 5.23
N GLU A 110 -2.15 9.44 4.43
CA GLU A 110 -2.44 10.82 4.85
C GLU A 110 -3.91 11.07 5.16
N GLY A 111 -4.80 10.20 4.72
CA GLY A 111 -6.22 10.33 4.96
C GLY A 111 -6.91 11.36 4.07
N ASP A 112 -8.10 11.73 4.48
CA ASP A 112 -8.95 12.68 3.77
C ASP A 112 -8.58 14.12 4.10
N LEU A 113 -8.91 15.04 3.19
CA LEU A 113 -8.77 16.47 3.42
C LEU A 113 -9.80 16.94 4.46
N ASN A 114 -9.37 17.77 5.40
CA ASN A 114 -10.29 18.47 6.28
C ASN A 114 -10.84 19.75 5.61
N ASP A 115 -11.66 20.52 6.34
CA ASP A 115 -12.25 21.73 5.79
C ASP A 115 -11.23 22.82 5.44
N ASP A 116 -10.03 22.74 6.02
CA ASP A 116 -8.92 23.64 5.73
C ASP A 116 -7.98 23.12 4.64
N PHE A 117 -8.39 22.10 3.91
CA PHE A 117 -7.61 21.45 2.85
C PHE A 117 -6.29 20.85 3.35
N LYS A 118 -6.32 20.28 4.54
CA LYS A 118 -5.15 19.60 5.14
C LYS A 118 -5.44 18.12 5.34
N ARG A 119 -4.41 17.31 5.12
CA ARG A 119 -4.46 15.87 5.39
C ARG A 119 -3.84 15.55 6.75
N SER A 120 -3.94 14.30 7.17
CA SER A 120 -3.44 13.81 8.46
C SER A 120 -4.11 14.49 9.66
N SER A 121 -5.35 14.91 9.47
CA SER A 121 -6.11 15.64 10.48
C SER A 121 -7.43 14.97 10.84
N LEU A 122 -7.92 14.04 10.03
CA LEU A 122 -9.20 13.36 10.24
C LEU A 122 -9.02 11.86 10.39
N ASN A 123 -8.18 11.26 9.56
CA ASN A 123 -7.97 9.82 9.51
C ASN A 123 -6.67 9.54 8.76
N GLY A 124 -6.34 8.26 8.60
CA GLY A 124 -5.16 7.81 7.89
C GLY A 124 -4.09 7.26 8.81
N TRP A 125 -3.08 6.63 8.19
CA TRP A 125 -2.00 5.95 8.90
C TRP A 125 -1.28 6.86 9.89
N ARG A 126 -0.87 8.06 9.46
CA ARG A 126 -0.18 9.02 10.33
C ARG A 126 -1.08 9.56 11.42
N PHE A 127 -2.33 9.90 11.08
CA PHE A 127 -3.31 10.41 12.05
C PHE A 127 -3.56 9.38 13.17
N ASP A 128 -3.59 8.10 12.81
CA ASP A 128 -3.83 7.02 13.77
C ASP A 128 -2.61 6.70 14.64
N GLY A 129 -1.50 7.40 14.46
CA GLY A 129 -0.32 7.24 15.30
C GLY A 129 0.50 6.00 15.01
N LEU A 130 0.33 5.37 13.85
CA LEU A 130 1.08 4.18 13.47
C LEU A 130 2.51 4.53 13.05
N PRO A 131 3.45 3.56 13.12
CA PRO A 131 4.85 3.82 12.78
C PRO A 131 5.03 4.30 11.34
N TRP A 132 5.89 5.28 11.14
CA TRP A 132 6.27 5.73 9.80
C TRP A 132 7.65 6.38 9.84
N GLU A 133 8.25 6.48 8.68
CA GLU A 133 9.57 7.05 8.50
C GLU A 133 9.60 7.93 7.26
N GLN A 134 10.59 8.80 7.13
CA GLN A 134 10.82 9.58 5.93
C GLN A 134 12.30 9.74 5.70
N MET A 135 12.63 10.18 4.53
CA MET A 135 13.99 10.37 4.11
C MET A 135 14.71 11.46 4.91
#